data_1f677a25ffbac911e34a67ad1c48df98
#
_entry.id   1f677a25ffbac911e34a67ad1c48df98
#
_cell.length_a   1.000
_cell.length_b   1.000
_cell.length_c   1.000
_cell.angle_alpha   90.00
_cell.angle_beta   90.00
_cell.angle_gamma   90.00
#
_symmetry.space_group_name_H-M   'P 1'
#
loop_
_entity.id
_entity.type
_entity.pdbx_description
1 polymer ?
#
loop_
_entity_poly.entity_id
_entity_poly.type
_entity_poly.pdbx_seq_one_letter_code
_entity_poly.pdbx_strand_id
1 'polypeptide(L)'
;MIANLVVYQLVLIALVWVFLMLSWLWPSEPATARPIPPTPVTPPRKRSTAPKPFPGLTRKPSCAACEQTIEAPRLQPSPPPPPTVPSTRGRRRHVDTSDHFCPDHDCRYGGWLGLGNITSNGHPSGGPWRQLHCTGCGGYFQETHGTPLHGKRVAPDLLVWAVGALVEGLGIRAVARVFEVDPNTVLQWLVEVADHAVAFSQYFLHDVRVTQVQLDELFALLSAVKAGEVSDAEAIQRLSRSPHWVWAVIDPVTKVLLTIDVGDRTLAMAQRVVHQVVQVLAPGCMPLFLTDGFKEYTTALLTHYGQWVQPARWRAQGPTPKPRWVPLPGLLYAQVVKTVRRRRLVRVQHRVVFGTLEAVQQVLAACGWQINTAFIERLNLSIRQHVAALGRRVTTLCKHEDGLRQQLTLYHVYYNFCLPHGSLRVPWPQPLPTNGTGSAKQWRPSTPAMAAGLTDHVWTLREVLLFRVPPWPQPAGV
;
A
#
# COMPACT_ATOMS: atom_id res chain seq x y z
N MET A 1 31.93 13.91 -42.33
CA MET A 1 30.56 13.89 -41.76
C MET A 1 30.53 13.94 -40.25
N ILE A 2 31.40 13.26 -39.52
CA ILE A 2 31.41 13.21 -38.04
C ILE A 2 31.76 14.57 -37.42
N ALA A 3 32.70 15.35 -38.01
CA ALA A 3 33.10 16.66 -37.50
C ALA A 3 31.93 17.69 -37.48
N ASN A 4 31.03 17.64 -38.47
CA ASN A 4 29.88 18.56 -38.50
C ASN A 4 28.81 18.22 -37.43
N LEU A 5 28.72 16.97 -37.03
CA LEU A 5 27.74 16.53 -35.97
C LEU A 5 28.16 17.03 -34.58
N VAL A 6 29.48 17.02 -34.30
CA VAL A 6 30.05 17.51 -33.04
C VAL A 6 29.90 19.03 -32.92
N VAL A 7 30.13 19.76 -34.00
CA VAL A 7 29.94 21.21 -34.04
C VAL A 7 28.46 21.56 -33.83
N TYR A 8 27.52 20.81 -34.42
CA TYR A 8 26.07 21.02 -34.22
C TYR A 8 25.64 20.78 -32.77
N GLN A 9 26.21 19.75 -32.13
CA GLN A 9 25.91 19.49 -30.72
C GLN A 9 26.48 20.56 -29.80
N LEU A 10 27.67 21.06 -30.03
CA LEU A 10 28.27 22.15 -29.23
C LEU A 10 27.52 23.47 -29.42
N VAL A 11 27.01 23.77 -30.60
CA VAL A 11 26.18 24.96 -30.86
C VAL A 11 24.82 24.83 -30.13
N LEU A 12 24.20 23.65 -30.13
CA LEU A 12 22.96 23.41 -29.39
C LEU A 12 23.13 23.54 -27.88
N ILE A 13 24.23 23.06 -27.32
CA ILE A 13 24.56 23.20 -25.89
C ILE A 13 24.80 24.68 -25.56
N ALA A 14 25.52 25.43 -26.39
CA ALA A 14 25.76 26.84 -26.20
C ALA A 14 24.46 27.66 -26.25
N LEU A 15 23.54 27.37 -27.15
CA LEU A 15 22.23 28.03 -27.25
C LEU A 15 21.35 27.76 -26.03
N VAL A 16 21.37 26.53 -25.48
CA VAL A 16 20.66 26.19 -24.25
C VAL A 16 21.23 26.96 -23.05
N TRP A 17 22.54 27.08 -22.95
CA TRP A 17 23.19 27.88 -21.89
C TRP A 17 22.87 29.36 -21.99
N VAL A 18 22.87 29.96 -23.19
CA VAL A 18 22.48 31.34 -23.42
C VAL A 18 20.99 31.55 -23.06
N PHE A 19 20.11 30.61 -23.39
CA PHE A 19 18.70 30.72 -23.01
C PHE A 19 18.47 30.64 -21.49
N LEU A 20 19.21 29.78 -20.80
CA LEU A 20 19.17 29.68 -19.35
C LEU A 20 19.75 30.95 -18.68
N MET A 21 20.82 31.53 -19.19
CA MET A 21 21.39 32.79 -18.68
C MET A 21 20.48 33.98 -18.92
N LEU A 22 19.78 34.05 -20.06
CA LEU A 22 18.83 35.12 -20.35
C LEU A 22 17.56 35.03 -19.50
N SER A 23 17.14 33.82 -19.12
CA SER A 23 16.00 33.63 -18.19
C SER A 23 16.34 34.06 -16.75
N TRP A 24 17.62 34.13 -16.38
CA TRP A 24 18.08 34.63 -15.07
C TRP A 24 18.23 36.15 -15.02
N LEU A 25 18.36 36.82 -16.17
CA LEU A 25 18.54 38.29 -16.29
C LEU A 25 17.23 39.04 -16.49
N TRP A 26 16.07 38.35 -16.59
CA TRP A 26 14.79 39.02 -16.69
C TRP A 26 14.27 39.33 -15.27
N PRO A 27 14.14 40.64 -14.90
CA PRO A 27 13.57 41.00 -13.62
C PRO A 27 12.08 40.62 -13.60
N SER A 28 11.67 39.78 -12.65
CA SER A 28 10.26 39.52 -12.36
C SER A 28 9.66 40.81 -11.79
N GLU A 29 8.70 41.38 -12.48
CA GLU A 29 7.91 42.51 -11.97
C GLU A 29 7.25 42.14 -10.62
N PRO A 30 7.30 43.05 -9.62
CA PRO A 30 6.63 42.81 -8.35
C PRO A 30 5.11 42.84 -8.57
N ALA A 31 4.44 41.75 -8.20
CA ALA A 31 2.99 41.65 -8.18
C ALA A 31 2.42 42.74 -7.27
N THR A 32 1.73 43.73 -7.83
CA THR A 32 0.96 44.75 -7.10
C THR A 32 -0.12 44.05 -6.27
N ALA A 33 0.03 44.13 -4.95
CA ALA A 33 -0.96 43.62 -4.00
C ALA A 33 -2.29 44.37 -4.15
N ARG A 34 -3.36 43.68 -4.45
CA ARG A 34 -4.74 44.22 -4.37
C ARG A 34 -5.10 44.43 -2.89
N PRO A 35 -5.76 45.53 -2.53
CA PRO A 35 -6.17 45.79 -1.14
C PRO A 35 -7.28 44.78 -0.73
N ILE A 36 -7.11 44.17 0.43
CA ILE A 36 -8.08 43.30 1.08
C ILE A 36 -9.19 44.16 1.68
N PRO A 37 -10.48 43.88 1.40
CA PRO A 37 -11.58 44.56 2.05
C PRO A 37 -11.65 44.20 3.55
N PRO A 38 -12.08 45.10 4.44
CA PRO A 38 -12.12 44.86 5.88
C PRO A 38 -13.18 43.83 6.23
N THR A 39 -12.79 42.81 7.03
CA THR A 39 -13.67 41.80 7.61
C THR A 39 -14.62 42.44 8.67
N PRO A 40 -15.89 42.07 8.69
CA PRO A 40 -16.81 42.53 9.72
C PRO A 40 -16.50 41.88 11.08
N VAL A 41 -16.38 42.71 12.10
CA VAL A 41 -16.14 42.34 13.50
C VAL A 41 -17.42 41.69 14.07
N THR A 42 -17.36 40.44 14.42
CA THR A 42 -18.44 39.72 15.15
C THR A 42 -18.21 39.84 16.66
N PRO A 43 -19.22 40.13 17.49
CA PRO A 43 -19.05 40.32 18.94
C PRO A 43 -18.77 38.98 19.67
N PRO A 44 -18.13 39.03 20.86
CA PRO A 44 -17.65 37.84 21.55
C PRO A 44 -18.81 36.99 22.11
N ARG A 45 -18.85 35.74 21.75
CA ARG A 45 -19.79 34.73 22.27
C ARG A 45 -19.33 34.23 23.66
N LYS A 46 -20.20 34.32 24.62
CA LYS A 46 -19.99 33.90 26.02
C LYS A 46 -19.56 32.44 26.15
N ARG A 47 -18.51 32.19 26.94
CA ARG A 47 -18.03 30.86 27.33
C ARG A 47 -19.15 30.09 28.07
N SER A 48 -19.46 28.90 27.56
CA SER A 48 -20.15 27.86 28.29
C SER A 48 -19.11 26.83 28.74
N THR A 49 -18.97 26.68 30.04
CA THR A 49 -18.08 25.75 30.72
C THR A 49 -18.81 24.41 30.90
N ALA A 50 -18.50 23.39 30.14
CA ALA A 50 -18.55 21.98 30.55
C ALA A 50 -17.71 21.17 29.54
N PRO A 51 -16.77 20.28 29.96
CA PRO A 51 -16.09 19.38 29.05
C PRO A 51 -17.10 18.31 28.62
N LYS A 52 -17.39 18.27 27.31
CA LYS A 52 -18.09 17.13 26.72
C LYS A 52 -17.12 15.95 26.63
N PRO A 53 -17.58 14.70 26.93
CA PRO A 53 -16.76 13.52 26.78
C PRO A 53 -16.31 13.40 25.30
N PHE A 54 -15.07 12.97 25.10
CA PHE A 54 -14.51 12.69 23.79
C PHE A 54 -15.45 11.75 23.02
N PRO A 55 -15.90 12.10 21.81
CA PRO A 55 -16.51 11.10 20.96
C PRO A 55 -15.39 10.14 20.56
N GLY A 56 -15.55 8.88 20.96
CA GLY A 56 -14.75 7.80 20.41
C GLY A 56 -14.72 7.95 18.89
N LEU A 57 -13.63 7.52 18.26
CA LEU A 57 -13.45 7.49 16.83
C LEU A 57 -14.72 6.92 16.18
N THR A 58 -15.65 7.79 15.83
CA THR A 58 -16.82 7.40 15.05
C THR A 58 -16.26 7.00 13.70
N ARG A 59 -16.26 5.69 13.41
CA ARG A 59 -16.09 5.15 12.07
C ARG A 59 -16.90 6.04 11.14
N LYS A 60 -16.24 6.64 10.14
CA LYS A 60 -16.96 7.34 9.06
C LYS A 60 -18.03 6.40 8.51
N PRO A 61 -19.18 6.91 8.07
CA PRO A 61 -20.34 6.12 7.76
C PRO A 61 -19.98 4.94 6.85
N SER A 62 -20.34 3.75 7.31
CA SER A 62 -20.30 2.52 6.52
C SER A 62 -21.13 2.73 5.25
N CYS A 63 -20.66 2.21 4.13
CA CYS A 63 -21.42 2.20 2.90
C CYS A 63 -22.73 1.44 3.14
N ALA A 64 -23.88 2.08 2.99
CA ALA A 64 -25.19 1.44 3.15
C ALA A 64 -25.36 0.19 2.26
N ALA A 65 -24.65 0.12 1.11
CA ALA A 65 -24.59 -1.07 0.27
C ALA A 65 -23.81 -2.24 0.91
N CYS A 66 -22.90 -1.96 1.87
CA CYS A 66 -22.18 -3.01 2.61
C CYS A 66 -22.98 -3.55 3.82
N GLU A 67 -24.05 -2.89 4.23
CA GLU A 67 -24.86 -3.33 5.37
C GLU A 67 -25.94 -4.35 4.99
N GLN A 68 -26.29 -4.47 3.71
CA GLN A 68 -27.45 -5.28 3.26
C GLN A 68 -27.15 -6.76 3.01
N THR A 69 -25.88 -7.19 3.10
CA THR A 69 -25.52 -8.61 2.89
C THR A 69 -24.49 -9.04 3.95
N ILE A 70 -24.91 -9.04 5.22
CA ILE A 70 -24.08 -9.60 6.29
C ILE A 70 -24.31 -11.11 6.32
N GLU A 71 -23.51 -11.87 5.56
CA GLU A 71 -23.15 -13.21 6.02
C GLU A 71 -22.46 -13.03 7.39
N ALA A 72 -22.81 -13.91 8.35
CA ALA A 72 -22.27 -13.86 9.69
C ALA A 72 -20.74 -13.69 9.65
N PRO A 73 -20.17 -12.80 10.49
CA PRO A 73 -18.72 -12.62 10.55
C PRO A 73 -18.09 -14.01 10.71
N ARG A 74 -17.01 -14.27 9.95
CA ARG A 74 -16.21 -15.49 10.15
C ARG A 74 -15.84 -15.50 11.63
N LEU A 75 -16.46 -16.41 12.39
CA LEU A 75 -16.18 -16.58 13.81
C LEU A 75 -14.70 -16.92 13.94
N GLN A 76 -13.92 -15.99 14.43
CA GLN A 76 -12.54 -16.28 14.81
C GLN A 76 -12.60 -17.28 15.97
N PRO A 77 -11.75 -18.31 16.00
CA PRO A 77 -11.67 -19.22 17.12
C PRO A 77 -11.36 -18.42 18.40
N SER A 78 -12.01 -18.76 19.47
CA SER A 78 -11.76 -18.13 20.77
C SER A 78 -10.36 -18.50 21.26
N PRO A 79 -9.57 -17.55 21.82
CA PRO A 79 -8.27 -17.87 22.38
C PRO A 79 -8.41 -18.88 23.53
N PRO A 80 -7.41 -19.76 23.75
CA PRO A 80 -7.40 -20.64 24.91
C PRO A 80 -7.35 -19.82 26.20
N PRO A 81 -7.87 -20.35 27.33
CA PRO A 81 -7.82 -19.64 28.60
C PRO A 81 -6.35 -19.36 29.01
N PRO A 82 -6.06 -18.20 29.64
CA PRO A 82 -4.71 -17.87 30.09
C PRO A 82 -4.14 -18.94 31.03
N PRO A 83 -2.84 -19.20 30.97
CA PRO A 83 -2.21 -20.20 31.85
C PRO A 83 -2.28 -19.76 33.31
N THR A 84 -2.55 -20.72 34.21
CA THR A 84 -2.43 -20.51 35.64
C THR A 84 -0.93 -20.49 36.00
N VAL A 85 -0.35 -19.30 36.20
CA VAL A 85 1.07 -19.16 36.54
C VAL A 85 1.22 -19.33 38.06
N PRO A 86 1.96 -20.35 38.55
CA PRO A 86 2.26 -20.45 39.98
C PRO A 86 3.10 -19.26 40.43
N SER A 87 2.72 -18.64 41.55
CA SER A 87 3.45 -17.55 42.17
C SER A 87 4.86 -18.01 42.57
N THR A 88 5.88 -17.56 41.88
CA THR A 88 7.28 -17.79 42.27
C THR A 88 7.77 -16.64 43.17
N ARG A 89 8.35 -16.96 44.32
CA ARG A 89 8.99 -15.99 45.22
C ARG A 89 10.07 -15.21 44.50
N GLY A 90 9.92 -13.89 44.41
CA GLY A 90 10.87 -12.95 43.86
C GLY A 90 10.16 -11.93 42.99
N ARG A 91 10.50 -10.61 43.12
CA ARG A 91 9.93 -9.52 42.31
C ARG A 91 10.55 -9.61 40.90
N ARG A 92 9.95 -10.39 40.03
CA ARG A 92 10.33 -10.39 38.61
C ARG A 92 10.08 -8.98 38.06
N ARG A 93 11.07 -8.41 37.34
CA ARG A 93 10.83 -7.21 36.53
C ARG A 93 9.74 -7.57 35.54
N HIS A 94 8.62 -6.89 35.62
CA HIS A 94 7.54 -7.06 34.66
C HIS A 94 8.06 -6.52 33.32
N VAL A 95 8.27 -7.41 32.39
CA VAL A 95 8.55 -7.08 30.97
C VAL A 95 7.25 -7.33 30.23
N ASP A 96 6.80 -6.33 29.50
CA ASP A 96 5.65 -6.51 28.62
C ASP A 96 6.02 -7.47 27.49
N THR A 97 5.26 -8.51 27.35
CA THR A 97 5.41 -9.57 26.33
C THR A 97 4.09 -9.81 25.60
N SER A 98 3.15 -8.86 25.68
CA SER A 98 1.82 -8.96 25.08
C SER A 98 1.83 -9.10 23.56
N ASP A 99 2.84 -8.54 22.90
CA ASP A 99 3.13 -8.60 21.48
C ASP A 99 3.96 -9.82 21.04
N HIS A 100 4.19 -10.77 21.97
CA HIS A 100 4.89 -12.00 21.67
C HIS A 100 3.98 -13.21 21.89
N PHE A 101 4.14 -14.20 21.02
CA PHE A 101 3.45 -15.48 21.10
C PHE A 101 4.42 -16.64 21.05
N CYS A 102 3.99 -17.82 21.47
CA CYS A 102 4.79 -19.05 21.36
C CYS A 102 4.93 -19.45 19.88
N PRO A 103 6.16 -19.67 19.37
CA PRO A 103 6.38 -20.09 17.98
C PRO A 103 6.10 -21.57 17.73
N ASP A 104 5.96 -22.34 18.77
CA ASP A 104 5.75 -23.78 18.68
C ASP A 104 4.31 -24.07 18.27
N HIS A 105 4.14 -24.73 17.11
CA HIS A 105 2.83 -25.05 16.55
C HIS A 105 2.08 -26.14 17.35
N ASP A 106 2.81 -26.98 18.08
CA ASP A 106 2.23 -28.01 18.93
C ASP A 106 1.82 -27.49 20.30
N CYS A 107 2.22 -26.27 20.64
CA CYS A 107 1.84 -25.61 21.88
C CYS A 107 0.39 -25.10 21.81
N ARG A 108 -0.45 -25.43 22.80
CA ARG A 108 -1.83 -24.90 22.90
C ARG A 108 -1.94 -23.37 22.85
N TYR A 109 -0.86 -22.66 23.19
CA TYR A 109 -0.77 -21.21 23.11
C TYR A 109 0.02 -20.73 21.88
N GLY A 110 0.34 -21.64 20.95
CA GLY A 110 1.07 -21.32 19.72
C GLY A 110 0.32 -20.30 18.88
N GLY A 111 0.98 -19.20 18.48
CA GLY A 111 0.40 -18.17 17.65
C GLY A 111 -0.57 -17.17 18.32
N TRP A 112 -0.90 -17.36 19.61
CA TRP A 112 -1.83 -16.46 20.32
C TRP A 112 -1.09 -15.38 21.09
N LEU A 113 -1.52 -14.11 20.88
CA LEU A 113 -1.01 -12.93 21.58
C LEU A 113 -1.75 -12.68 22.90
N GLY A 114 -1.09 -11.98 23.84
CA GLY A 114 -1.74 -11.38 25.01
C GLY A 114 -2.19 -12.36 26.11
N LEU A 115 -1.85 -13.65 26.01
CA LEU A 115 -2.30 -14.66 26.99
C LEU A 115 -1.46 -14.73 28.27
N GLY A 116 -0.38 -13.94 28.38
CA GLY A 116 0.50 -13.94 29.54
C GLY A 116 1.35 -15.22 29.73
N ASN A 117 1.36 -16.12 28.75
CA ASN A 117 2.13 -17.35 28.76
C ASN A 117 3.62 -17.14 28.39
N ILE A 118 4.00 -15.94 27.93
CA ILE A 118 5.36 -15.59 27.56
C ILE A 118 6.02 -14.80 28.68
N THR A 119 7.19 -15.23 29.12
CA THR A 119 8.01 -14.57 30.15
C THR A 119 9.41 -14.25 29.62
N SER A 120 10.03 -13.18 30.11
CA SER A 120 11.41 -12.86 29.75
C SER A 120 12.41 -13.65 30.58
N ASN A 121 13.39 -14.28 29.92
CA ASN A 121 14.53 -14.97 30.56
C ASN A 121 15.81 -14.10 30.52
N GLY A 122 15.71 -12.82 30.25
CA GLY A 122 16.85 -11.90 30.15
C GLY A 122 17.70 -12.10 28.91
N HIS A 123 19.02 -11.92 29.04
CA HIS A 123 19.98 -11.98 27.94
C HIS A 123 21.07 -13.05 28.20
N PRO A 124 20.74 -14.34 28.20
CA PRO A 124 21.70 -15.39 28.54
C PRO A 124 22.89 -15.46 27.57
N SER A 125 22.73 -15.03 26.33
CA SER A 125 23.77 -14.97 25.31
C SER A 125 24.57 -13.65 25.30
N GLY A 126 24.27 -12.70 26.21
CA GLY A 126 24.94 -11.40 26.27
C GLY A 126 24.62 -10.45 25.09
N GLY A 127 23.80 -10.87 24.13
CA GLY A 127 23.44 -10.09 22.96
C GLY A 127 22.37 -9.03 23.24
N PRO A 128 22.00 -8.19 22.25
CA PRO A 128 21.01 -7.12 22.40
C PRO A 128 19.58 -7.65 22.58
N TRP A 129 19.32 -8.90 22.19
CA TRP A 129 18.00 -9.50 22.15
C TRP A 129 17.73 -10.39 23.36
N ARG A 130 16.54 -10.25 23.93
CA ARG A 130 16.09 -11.06 25.06
C ARG A 130 15.76 -12.49 24.61
N GLN A 131 15.99 -13.44 25.48
CA GLN A 131 15.40 -14.75 25.39
C GLN A 131 14.05 -14.75 26.08
N LEU A 132 13.04 -15.28 25.42
CA LEU A 132 11.68 -15.46 25.91
C LEU A 132 11.45 -16.94 26.22
N HIS A 133 10.52 -17.20 27.14
CA HIS A 133 10.16 -18.54 27.60
C HIS A 133 8.65 -18.68 27.58
N CYS A 134 8.13 -19.72 26.95
CA CYS A 134 6.71 -20.06 27.02
C CYS A 134 6.43 -20.96 28.23
N THR A 135 5.57 -20.53 29.13
CA THR A 135 5.18 -21.32 30.32
C THR A 135 4.26 -22.50 29.98
N GLY A 136 3.70 -22.53 28.77
CA GLY A 136 2.82 -23.61 28.31
C GLY A 136 3.56 -24.86 27.85
N CYS A 137 4.55 -24.71 26.97
CA CYS A 137 5.35 -25.84 26.46
C CYS A 137 6.76 -25.91 27.04
N GLY A 138 7.21 -24.89 27.82
CA GLY A 138 8.58 -24.82 28.35
C GLY A 138 9.63 -24.40 27.33
N GLY A 139 9.25 -24.07 26.09
CA GLY A 139 10.16 -23.71 25.02
C GLY A 139 10.79 -22.32 25.19
N TYR A 140 12.06 -22.20 24.77
CA TYR A 140 12.81 -20.93 24.75
C TYR A 140 13.02 -20.45 23.33
N PHE A 141 12.89 -19.14 23.11
CA PHE A 141 13.13 -18.52 21.81
C PHE A 141 13.59 -17.06 21.96
N GLN A 142 14.25 -16.51 20.94
CA GLN A 142 14.63 -15.10 20.93
C GLN A 142 13.44 -14.19 20.61
N GLU A 143 13.40 -12.99 21.16
CA GLU A 143 12.36 -11.99 20.88
C GLU A 143 12.29 -11.61 19.39
N THR A 144 13.36 -11.80 18.62
CA THR A 144 13.39 -11.59 17.16
C THR A 144 12.96 -12.81 16.35
N HIS A 145 12.61 -13.93 16.98
CA HIS A 145 12.18 -15.13 16.25
C HIS A 145 10.96 -14.82 15.35
N GLY A 146 11.01 -15.24 14.09
CA GLY A 146 9.97 -14.95 13.10
C GLY A 146 10.04 -13.53 12.50
N THR A 147 11.13 -12.80 12.72
CA THR A 147 11.37 -11.48 12.11
C THR A 147 12.60 -11.52 11.19
N PRO A 148 12.74 -10.57 10.24
CA PRO A 148 13.94 -10.47 9.38
C PRO A 148 15.26 -10.24 10.14
N LEU A 149 15.19 -9.83 11.40
CA LEU A 149 16.34 -9.59 12.27
C LEU A 149 16.82 -10.84 13.00
N HIS A 150 16.05 -11.93 12.94
CA HIS A 150 16.42 -13.18 13.61
C HIS A 150 17.71 -13.79 13.04
N GLY A 151 18.63 -14.16 13.92
CA GLY A 151 19.90 -14.77 13.54
C GLY A 151 20.90 -13.84 12.83
N LYS A 152 20.60 -12.55 12.70
CA LYS A 152 21.52 -11.59 12.07
C LYS A 152 22.65 -11.21 13.03
N ARG A 153 23.89 -11.15 12.47
CA ARG A 153 25.09 -10.71 13.19
C ARG A 153 25.38 -9.23 13.03
N VAL A 154 24.74 -8.58 12.05
CA VAL A 154 24.88 -7.14 11.80
C VAL A 154 24.08 -6.33 12.81
N ALA A 155 24.51 -5.09 13.05
CA ALA A 155 23.74 -4.18 13.89
C ALA A 155 22.30 -4.01 13.33
N PRO A 156 21.25 -4.12 14.16
CA PRO A 156 19.88 -4.01 13.71
C PRO A 156 19.59 -2.72 12.95
N ASP A 157 20.19 -1.61 13.38
CA ASP A 157 20.05 -0.30 12.75
C ASP A 157 20.55 -0.29 11.31
N LEU A 158 21.65 -0.97 11.02
CA LEU A 158 22.21 -1.05 9.68
C LEU A 158 21.21 -1.70 8.70
N LEU A 159 20.57 -2.81 9.09
CA LEU A 159 19.55 -3.46 8.27
C LEU A 159 18.35 -2.56 8.08
N VAL A 160 17.83 -1.93 9.15
CA VAL A 160 16.69 -1.02 9.09
C VAL A 160 16.96 0.16 8.16
N TRP A 161 18.14 0.78 8.26
CA TRP A 161 18.51 1.92 7.40
C TRP A 161 18.72 1.51 5.95
N ALA A 162 19.36 0.37 5.70
CA ALA A 162 19.55 -0.14 4.35
C ALA A 162 18.21 -0.45 3.66
N VAL A 163 17.28 -1.09 4.37
CA VAL A 163 15.92 -1.36 3.88
C VAL A 163 15.14 -0.04 3.70
N GLY A 164 15.29 0.91 4.62
CA GLY A 164 14.72 2.25 4.49
C GLY A 164 15.19 2.97 3.22
N ALA A 165 16.49 2.90 2.93
CA ALA A 165 17.04 3.47 1.71
C ALA A 165 16.52 2.77 0.43
N LEU A 166 16.29 1.45 0.45
CA LEU A 166 15.68 0.73 -0.67
C LEU A 166 14.27 1.23 -0.97
N VAL A 167 13.45 1.38 0.06
CA VAL A 167 12.04 1.78 -0.11
C VAL A 167 11.87 3.27 -0.41
N GLU A 168 12.88 4.09 -0.11
CA GLU A 168 12.97 5.49 -0.56
C GLU A 168 13.53 5.63 -1.99
N GLY A 169 13.69 4.52 -2.71
CA GLY A 169 14.00 4.53 -4.14
C GLY A 169 15.48 4.38 -4.48
N LEU A 170 16.35 4.03 -3.52
CA LEU A 170 17.73 3.68 -3.85
C LEU A 170 17.79 2.25 -4.41
N GLY A 171 18.58 2.07 -5.48
CA GLY A 171 18.85 0.73 -6.01
C GLY A 171 19.83 -0.06 -5.13
N ILE A 172 19.77 -1.39 -5.19
CA ILE A 172 20.56 -2.32 -4.37
C ILE A 172 22.05 -1.96 -4.33
N ARG A 173 22.66 -1.68 -5.51
CA ARG A 173 24.08 -1.30 -5.57
C ARG A 173 24.39 0.06 -4.95
N ALA A 174 23.43 0.99 -4.95
CA ALA A 174 23.60 2.28 -4.29
C ALA A 174 23.56 2.11 -2.77
N VAL A 175 22.60 1.35 -2.26
CA VAL A 175 22.51 0.98 -0.84
C VAL A 175 23.77 0.27 -0.37
N ALA A 176 24.26 -0.71 -1.14
CA ALA A 176 25.48 -1.44 -0.85
C ALA A 176 26.70 -0.51 -0.70
N ARG A 177 26.84 0.48 -1.59
CA ARG A 177 27.95 1.46 -1.49
C ARG A 177 27.81 2.44 -0.33
N VAL A 178 26.57 2.88 -0.04
CA VAL A 178 26.32 3.88 1.03
C VAL A 178 26.53 3.28 2.41
N PHE A 179 26.13 2.02 2.60
CA PHE A 179 26.23 1.34 3.88
C PHE A 179 27.41 0.37 3.99
N GLU A 180 28.30 0.36 2.98
CA GLU A 180 29.53 -0.47 2.95
C GLU A 180 29.26 -1.95 3.16
N VAL A 181 28.19 -2.47 2.55
CA VAL A 181 27.80 -3.87 2.59
C VAL A 181 27.83 -4.52 1.19
N ASP A 182 27.97 -5.83 1.12
CA ASP A 182 27.93 -6.54 -0.15
C ASP A 182 26.55 -6.44 -0.81
N PRO A 183 26.45 -6.20 -2.13
CA PRO A 183 25.16 -6.10 -2.83
C PRO A 183 24.28 -7.35 -2.71
N ASN A 184 24.88 -8.55 -2.60
CA ASN A 184 24.11 -9.78 -2.41
C ASN A 184 23.51 -9.85 -0.99
N THR A 185 24.21 -9.30 0.00
CA THR A 185 23.66 -9.15 1.36
C THR A 185 22.45 -8.23 1.36
N VAL A 186 22.49 -7.10 0.65
CA VAL A 186 21.33 -6.20 0.51
C VAL A 186 20.17 -6.89 -0.22
N LEU A 187 20.48 -7.66 -1.27
CA LEU A 187 19.47 -8.44 -1.99
C LEU A 187 18.82 -9.50 -1.10
N GLN A 188 19.61 -10.22 -0.31
CA GLN A 188 19.09 -11.21 0.64
C GLN A 188 18.19 -10.55 1.70
N TRP A 189 18.58 -9.40 2.24
CA TRP A 189 17.73 -8.64 3.17
C TRP A 189 16.41 -8.23 2.51
N LEU A 190 16.44 -7.79 1.26
CA LEU A 190 15.21 -7.47 0.52
C LEU A 190 14.28 -8.67 0.41
N VAL A 191 14.81 -9.87 0.09
CA VAL A 191 14.00 -11.11 0.00
C VAL A 191 13.35 -11.40 1.35
N GLU A 192 14.14 -11.50 2.42
CA GLU A 192 13.64 -11.83 3.76
C GLU A 192 12.63 -10.80 4.29
N VAL A 193 12.87 -9.51 4.02
CA VAL A 193 11.95 -8.44 4.42
C VAL A 193 10.68 -8.48 3.57
N ALA A 194 10.76 -8.82 2.29
CA ALA A 194 9.58 -8.96 1.44
C ALA A 194 8.68 -10.13 1.90
N ASP A 195 9.27 -11.27 2.26
CA ASP A 195 8.53 -12.41 2.81
C ASP A 195 7.81 -12.03 4.12
N HIS A 196 8.51 -11.31 5.00
CA HIS A 196 7.93 -10.78 6.22
C HIS A 196 6.81 -9.76 5.93
N ALA A 197 7.00 -8.87 4.94
CA ALA A 197 6.02 -7.87 4.54
C ALA A 197 4.75 -8.50 3.95
N VAL A 198 4.85 -9.65 3.26
CA VAL A 198 3.67 -10.43 2.85
C VAL A 198 2.85 -10.84 4.06
N ALA A 199 3.47 -11.49 5.04
CA ALA A 199 2.80 -11.93 6.25
C ALA A 199 2.21 -10.75 7.04
N PHE A 200 2.97 -9.66 7.19
CA PHE A 200 2.51 -8.43 7.84
C PHE A 200 1.28 -7.84 7.14
N SER A 201 1.32 -7.75 5.81
CA SER A 201 0.21 -7.25 5.03
C SER A 201 -1.04 -8.13 5.17
N GLN A 202 -0.89 -9.45 5.12
CA GLN A 202 -2.00 -10.38 5.29
C GLN A 202 -2.64 -10.30 6.68
N TYR A 203 -1.82 -10.05 7.70
CA TYR A 203 -2.30 -9.93 9.08
C TYR A 203 -3.10 -8.64 9.34
N PHE A 204 -2.69 -7.52 8.74
CA PHE A 204 -3.34 -6.22 8.99
C PHE A 204 -4.36 -5.84 7.91
N LEU A 205 -4.15 -6.24 6.66
CA LEU A 205 -4.95 -5.81 5.52
C LEU A 205 -5.99 -6.88 5.16
N HIS A 206 -7.01 -7.00 5.99
CA HIS A 206 -8.16 -7.87 5.79
C HIS A 206 -9.43 -7.18 6.31
N ASP A 207 -10.59 -7.66 5.88
CA ASP A 207 -11.92 -7.14 6.24
C ASP A 207 -12.09 -5.62 6.04
N VAL A 208 -11.38 -5.08 5.02
CA VAL A 208 -11.40 -3.65 4.71
C VAL A 208 -12.73 -3.28 4.06
N ARG A 209 -13.38 -2.23 4.58
CA ARG A 209 -14.62 -1.69 4.00
C ARG A 209 -14.34 -0.44 3.21
N VAL A 210 -14.68 -0.47 1.93
CA VAL A 210 -14.47 0.64 1.00
C VAL A 210 -15.74 0.93 0.20
N THR A 211 -15.94 2.18 -0.19
CA THR A 211 -17.09 2.58 -1.02
C THR A 211 -16.75 2.56 -2.50
N GLN A 212 -15.49 2.75 -2.84
CA GLN A 212 -15.01 2.76 -4.21
C GLN A 212 -13.57 2.29 -4.28
N VAL A 213 -13.18 1.80 -5.45
CA VAL A 213 -11.85 1.27 -5.73
C VAL A 213 -11.41 1.75 -7.11
N GLN A 214 -10.17 2.21 -7.23
CA GLN A 214 -9.54 2.53 -8.51
C GLN A 214 -8.45 1.52 -8.84
N LEU A 215 -8.44 1.03 -10.08
CA LEU A 215 -7.47 0.08 -10.61
C LEU A 215 -6.80 0.67 -11.85
N ASP A 216 -5.49 0.44 -11.98
CA ASP A 216 -4.70 0.86 -13.14
C ASP A 216 -3.45 -0.01 -13.30
N GLU A 217 -2.86 -0.01 -14.50
CA GLU A 217 -1.65 -0.74 -14.83
C GLU A 217 -0.51 0.21 -15.21
N LEU A 218 0.61 0.06 -14.52
CA LEU A 218 1.84 0.78 -14.76
C LEU A 218 2.79 -0.08 -15.57
N PHE A 219 3.22 0.38 -16.75
CA PHE A 219 4.22 -0.33 -17.56
C PHE A 219 5.55 -0.48 -16.82
N ALA A 220 6.06 -1.72 -16.77
CA ALA A 220 7.31 -2.11 -16.15
C ALA A 220 8.28 -2.69 -17.21
N LEU A 221 9.56 -2.40 -17.04
CA LEU A 221 10.64 -2.99 -17.83
C LEU A 221 11.45 -3.95 -16.95
N LEU A 222 11.66 -5.17 -17.45
CA LEU A 222 12.58 -6.13 -16.84
C LEU A 222 13.76 -6.36 -17.78
N SER A 223 14.96 -6.44 -17.21
CA SER A 223 16.17 -6.76 -17.98
C SER A 223 16.51 -8.24 -17.78
N ALA A 224 15.93 -9.11 -18.60
CA ALA A 224 16.27 -10.54 -18.62
C ALA A 224 17.67 -10.81 -19.20
N VAL A 225 18.37 -9.78 -19.67
CA VAL A 225 19.64 -9.91 -20.40
C VAL A 225 20.81 -9.51 -19.51
N LYS A 226 21.82 -10.37 -19.39
CA LYS A 226 23.09 -10.00 -18.76
C LYS A 226 23.92 -9.11 -19.71
N ALA A 227 24.62 -8.15 -19.14
CA ALA A 227 25.53 -7.30 -19.92
C ALA A 227 26.57 -8.18 -20.64
N GLY A 228 26.70 -7.99 -21.96
CA GLY A 228 27.64 -8.72 -22.82
C GLY A 228 27.09 -10.02 -23.45
N GLU A 229 25.88 -10.48 -23.10
CA GLU A 229 25.27 -11.67 -23.74
C GLU A 229 24.65 -11.38 -25.12
N VAL A 230 24.24 -10.15 -25.36
CA VAL A 230 23.63 -9.72 -26.64
C VAL A 230 24.12 -8.33 -27.00
N SER A 231 23.97 -7.95 -28.29
CA SER A 231 24.24 -6.60 -28.73
C SER A 231 23.30 -5.57 -28.10
N ASP A 232 23.75 -4.32 -27.96
CA ASP A 232 22.93 -3.23 -27.40
C ASP A 232 21.62 -3.04 -28.17
N ALA A 233 21.64 -3.19 -29.51
CA ALA A 233 20.44 -3.10 -30.35
C ALA A 233 19.44 -4.20 -30.03
N GLU A 234 19.89 -5.43 -29.81
CA GLU A 234 19.05 -6.55 -29.43
C GLU A 234 18.54 -6.42 -27.99
N ALA A 235 19.37 -5.94 -27.04
CA ALA A 235 18.97 -5.64 -25.68
C ALA A 235 17.85 -4.60 -25.65
N ILE A 236 17.98 -3.50 -26.41
CA ILE A 236 16.95 -2.46 -26.56
C ILE A 236 15.67 -3.05 -27.15
N GLN A 237 15.77 -3.91 -28.17
CA GLN A 237 14.62 -4.56 -28.77
C GLN A 237 13.91 -5.50 -27.80
N ARG A 238 14.65 -6.29 -27.01
CA ARG A 238 14.08 -7.18 -25.97
C ARG A 238 13.41 -6.37 -24.86
N LEU A 239 14.03 -5.28 -24.39
CA LEU A 239 13.44 -4.38 -23.39
C LEU A 239 12.15 -3.73 -23.90
N SER A 240 12.09 -3.34 -25.17
CA SER A 240 10.87 -2.74 -25.75
C SER A 240 9.70 -3.72 -25.88
N ARG A 241 9.97 -5.02 -25.86
CA ARG A 241 8.98 -6.11 -25.92
C ARG A 241 8.64 -6.69 -24.56
N SER A 242 9.18 -6.13 -23.47
CA SER A 242 8.86 -6.61 -22.12
C SER A 242 7.35 -6.42 -21.85
N PRO A 243 6.58 -7.48 -21.65
CA PRO A 243 5.12 -7.40 -21.47
C PRO A 243 4.71 -7.12 -20.02
N HIS A 244 5.66 -6.83 -19.13
CA HIS A 244 5.37 -6.75 -17.69
C HIS A 244 4.69 -5.45 -17.31
N TRP A 245 3.71 -5.58 -16.42
CA TRP A 245 2.92 -4.47 -15.90
C TRP A 245 2.80 -4.59 -14.39
N VAL A 246 2.88 -3.46 -13.70
CA VAL A 246 2.54 -3.37 -12.28
C VAL A 246 1.07 -3.01 -12.16
N TRP A 247 0.33 -3.84 -11.51
CA TRP A 247 -1.09 -3.69 -11.24
C TRP A 247 -1.28 -3.13 -9.85
N ALA A 248 -1.96 -2.01 -9.73
CA ALA A 248 -2.19 -1.36 -8.45
C ALA A 248 -3.67 -1.08 -8.25
N VAL A 249 -4.12 -1.21 -7.01
CA VAL A 249 -5.52 -1.01 -6.63
C VAL A 249 -5.59 -0.20 -5.34
N ILE A 250 -6.25 0.95 -5.39
CA ILE A 250 -6.34 1.90 -4.29
C ILE A 250 -7.79 2.18 -3.89
N ASP A 251 -8.04 2.35 -2.59
CA ASP A 251 -9.21 3.08 -2.12
C ASP A 251 -8.94 4.59 -2.19
N PRO A 252 -9.65 5.35 -3.03
CA PRO A 252 -9.43 6.79 -3.14
C PRO A 252 -9.78 7.58 -1.88
N VAL A 253 -10.59 7.04 -0.97
CA VAL A 253 -11.02 7.73 0.25
C VAL A 253 -9.92 7.68 1.29
N THR A 254 -9.52 6.49 1.70
CA THR A 254 -8.49 6.28 2.72
C THR A 254 -7.07 6.29 2.16
N LYS A 255 -6.92 6.25 0.83
CA LYS A 255 -5.64 6.10 0.12
C LYS A 255 -4.97 4.74 0.36
N VAL A 256 -5.65 3.77 0.97
CA VAL A 256 -5.08 2.43 1.17
C VAL A 256 -4.83 1.78 -0.19
N LEU A 257 -3.58 1.38 -0.40
CA LEU A 257 -3.17 0.50 -1.48
C LEU A 257 -3.62 -0.92 -1.11
N LEU A 258 -4.74 -1.37 -1.70
CA LEU A 258 -5.37 -2.65 -1.38
C LEU A 258 -4.54 -3.82 -1.87
N THR A 259 -4.01 -3.72 -3.09
CA THR A 259 -3.10 -4.72 -3.66
C THR A 259 -2.16 -4.08 -4.67
N ILE A 260 -0.98 -4.68 -4.81
CA ILE A 260 -0.01 -4.37 -5.85
C ILE A 260 0.66 -5.67 -6.29
N ASP A 261 0.71 -5.92 -7.59
CA ASP A 261 1.33 -7.12 -8.15
C ASP A 261 1.98 -6.83 -9.50
N VAL A 262 2.73 -7.77 -10.04
CA VAL A 262 3.39 -7.67 -11.35
C VAL A 262 3.07 -8.89 -12.21
N GLY A 263 2.84 -8.66 -13.49
CA GLY A 263 2.57 -9.71 -14.47
C GLY A 263 2.16 -9.15 -15.82
N ASP A 264 1.76 -10.03 -16.72
CA ASP A 264 1.35 -9.67 -18.08
C ASP A 264 0.01 -8.92 -18.09
N ARG A 265 -0.23 -8.12 -19.12
CA ARG A 265 -1.52 -7.43 -19.29
C ARG A 265 -2.54 -8.36 -19.96
N THR A 266 -3.05 -9.31 -19.20
CA THR A 266 -3.96 -10.38 -19.62
C THR A 266 -5.22 -10.45 -18.75
N LEU A 267 -6.25 -11.17 -19.24
CA LEU A 267 -7.44 -11.48 -18.45
C LEU A 267 -7.09 -12.25 -17.16
N ALA A 268 -6.21 -13.25 -17.26
CA ALA A 268 -5.80 -14.05 -16.12
C ALA A 268 -5.21 -13.19 -14.99
N MET A 269 -4.37 -12.20 -15.35
CA MET A 269 -3.80 -11.28 -14.37
C MET A 269 -4.85 -10.32 -13.82
N ALA A 270 -5.77 -9.81 -14.65
CA ALA A 270 -6.89 -9.01 -14.18
C ALA A 270 -7.77 -9.78 -13.17
N GLN A 271 -8.06 -11.06 -13.45
CA GLN A 271 -8.79 -11.93 -12.52
C GLN A 271 -8.03 -12.16 -11.21
N ARG A 272 -6.71 -12.37 -11.28
CA ARG A 272 -5.86 -12.51 -10.10
C ARG A 272 -5.89 -11.26 -9.23
N VAL A 273 -5.76 -10.06 -9.82
CA VAL A 273 -5.80 -8.80 -9.09
C VAL A 273 -7.16 -8.56 -8.45
N VAL A 274 -8.26 -8.79 -9.18
CA VAL A 274 -9.61 -8.68 -8.61
C VAL A 274 -9.81 -9.68 -7.47
N HIS A 275 -9.29 -10.92 -7.60
CA HIS A 275 -9.33 -11.91 -6.54
C HIS A 275 -8.58 -11.43 -5.27
N GLN A 276 -7.38 -10.89 -5.44
CA GLN A 276 -6.61 -10.31 -4.32
C GLN A 276 -7.39 -9.19 -3.63
N VAL A 277 -8.04 -8.30 -4.38
CA VAL A 277 -8.90 -7.25 -3.81
C VAL A 277 -10.03 -7.84 -2.99
N VAL A 278 -10.73 -8.85 -3.53
CA VAL A 278 -11.84 -9.51 -2.81
C VAL A 278 -11.37 -10.17 -1.51
N GLN A 279 -10.15 -10.72 -1.47
CA GLN A 279 -9.59 -11.29 -0.24
C GLN A 279 -9.28 -10.24 0.84
N VAL A 280 -8.98 -9.01 0.44
CA VAL A 280 -8.71 -7.88 1.35
C VAL A 280 -10.00 -7.25 1.85
N LEU A 281 -11.05 -7.23 1.02
CA LEU A 281 -12.33 -6.61 1.37
C LEU A 281 -13.11 -7.43 2.39
N ALA A 282 -13.88 -6.74 3.22
CA ALA A 282 -14.83 -7.39 4.14
C ALA A 282 -15.84 -8.24 3.35
N PRO A 283 -16.26 -9.39 3.88
CA PRO A 283 -17.27 -10.23 3.26
C PRO A 283 -18.52 -9.42 2.86
N GLY A 284 -19.00 -9.62 1.63
CA GLY A 284 -20.14 -8.89 1.09
C GLY A 284 -19.89 -7.43 0.71
N CYS A 285 -18.68 -6.91 0.86
CA CYS A 285 -18.35 -5.57 0.41
C CYS A 285 -18.30 -5.51 -1.13
N MET A 286 -19.14 -4.67 -1.73
CA MET A 286 -19.25 -4.49 -3.17
C MET A 286 -19.10 -3.00 -3.50
N PRO A 287 -17.84 -2.51 -3.67
CA PRO A 287 -17.58 -1.11 -3.94
C PRO A 287 -17.88 -0.74 -5.40
N LEU A 288 -17.96 0.57 -5.67
CA LEU A 288 -17.87 1.08 -7.04
C LEU A 288 -16.44 0.87 -7.56
N PHE A 289 -16.31 0.17 -8.70
CA PHE A 289 -15.04 -0.01 -9.40
C PHE A 289 -14.86 1.06 -10.48
N LEU A 290 -13.68 1.69 -10.50
CA LEU A 290 -13.29 2.68 -11.51
C LEU A 290 -11.96 2.25 -12.13
N THR A 291 -11.91 2.17 -13.46
CA THR A 291 -10.70 1.80 -14.20
C THR A 291 -10.50 2.70 -15.42
N ASP A 292 -9.38 2.49 -16.10
CA ASP A 292 -9.21 2.94 -17.47
C ASP A 292 -10.09 2.11 -18.47
N GLY A 293 -9.84 2.25 -19.75
CA GLY A 293 -10.57 1.53 -20.81
C GLY A 293 -10.18 0.06 -21.01
N PHE A 294 -9.38 -0.58 -20.13
CA PHE A 294 -8.97 -1.97 -20.31
C PHE A 294 -10.16 -2.93 -20.18
N LYS A 295 -10.44 -3.64 -21.26
CA LYS A 295 -11.69 -4.42 -21.41
C LYS A 295 -11.79 -5.65 -20.51
N GLU A 296 -10.66 -6.22 -20.10
CA GLU A 296 -10.60 -7.48 -19.35
C GLU A 296 -11.15 -7.36 -17.94
N TYR A 297 -11.15 -6.15 -17.36
CA TYR A 297 -11.79 -5.90 -16.06
C TYR A 297 -13.28 -6.23 -16.03
N THR A 298 -13.98 -6.06 -17.16
CA THR A 298 -15.41 -6.42 -17.26
C THR A 298 -15.61 -7.90 -16.93
N THR A 299 -14.79 -8.77 -17.53
CA THR A 299 -14.86 -10.23 -17.29
C THR A 299 -14.31 -10.58 -15.91
N ALA A 300 -13.20 -9.95 -15.49
CA ALA A 300 -12.58 -10.21 -14.20
C ALA A 300 -13.52 -9.89 -13.02
N LEU A 301 -14.26 -8.79 -13.07
CA LEU A 301 -15.24 -8.45 -12.04
C LEU A 301 -16.41 -9.45 -11.98
N LEU A 302 -16.86 -9.96 -13.12
CA LEU A 302 -17.93 -10.95 -13.14
C LEU A 302 -17.56 -12.30 -12.51
N THR A 303 -16.28 -12.65 -12.41
CA THR A 303 -15.84 -13.89 -11.73
C THR A 303 -16.14 -13.88 -10.23
N HIS A 304 -16.24 -12.70 -9.61
CA HIS A 304 -16.52 -12.55 -8.17
C HIS A 304 -17.87 -11.89 -7.87
N TYR A 305 -18.28 -10.97 -8.74
CA TYR A 305 -19.51 -10.17 -8.57
C TYR A 305 -20.55 -10.48 -9.65
N GLY A 306 -20.49 -11.66 -10.21
CA GLY A 306 -21.45 -12.16 -11.18
C GLY A 306 -22.11 -13.45 -10.74
N GLN A 307 -23.21 -13.78 -11.38
CA GLN A 307 -23.90 -15.06 -11.23
C GLN A 307 -24.09 -15.71 -12.60
N TRP A 308 -24.01 -17.03 -12.64
CA TRP A 308 -24.24 -17.81 -13.84
C TRP A 308 -25.73 -18.06 -14.00
N VAL A 309 -26.34 -17.48 -15.02
CA VAL A 309 -27.80 -17.52 -15.23
C VAL A 309 -28.12 -18.16 -16.55
N GLN A 310 -29.07 -19.09 -16.53
CA GLN A 310 -29.74 -19.58 -17.73
C GLN A 310 -30.91 -18.65 -18.08
N PRO A 311 -30.83 -17.83 -19.12
CA PRO A 311 -31.94 -16.93 -19.48
C PRO A 311 -33.18 -17.75 -19.88
N ALA A 312 -34.35 -17.25 -19.50
CA ALA A 312 -35.60 -17.82 -19.96
C ALA A 312 -35.75 -17.67 -21.50
N ARG A 313 -36.46 -18.58 -22.11
CA ARG A 313 -36.81 -18.46 -23.55
C ARG A 313 -37.69 -17.26 -23.77
N TRP A 314 -37.39 -16.44 -24.76
CA TRP A 314 -38.19 -15.29 -25.14
C TRP A 314 -39.46 -15.69 -25.89
N ARG A 315 -39.44 -16.88 -26.57
CA ARG A 315 -40.55 -17.42 -27.35
C ARG A 315 -40.75 -18.88 -27.00
N ALA A 316 -41.96 -19.35 -27.07
CA ALA A 316 -42.28 -20.76 -26.81
C ALA A 316 -41.53 -21.74 -27.76
N GLN A 317 -41.24 -21.30 -28.97
CA GLN A 317 -40.47 -22.04 -29.96
C GLN A 317 -39.18 -21.30 -30.30
N GLY A 318 -38.09 -22.02 -30.48
CA GLY A 318 -36.76 -21.45 -30.82
C GLY A 318 -35.63 -22.04 -29.96
N PRO A 319 -34.35 -21.73 -30.30
CA PRO A 319 -33.21 -22.18 -29.53
C PRO A 319 -33.23 -21.61 -28.13
N THR A 320 -32.83 -22.44 -27.16
CA THR A 320 -32.64 -21.98 -25.76
C THR A 320 -31.43 -21.06 -25.72
N PRO A 321 -31.55 -19.84 -25.12
CA PRO A 321 -30.41 -18.95 -24.96
C PRO A 321 -29.31 -19.67 -24.17
N LYS A 322 -28.04 -19.42 -24.52
CA LYS A 322 -26.91 -20.02 -23.78
C LYS A 322 -26.80 -19.39 -22.38
N PRO A 323 -26.40 -20.17 -21.37
CA PRO A 323 -26.08 -19.62 -20.06
C PRO A 323 -25.01 -18.53 -20.17
N ARG A 324 -25.10 -17.51 -19.33
CA ARG A 324 -24.18 -16.39 -19.31
C ARG A 324 -23.98 -15.82 -17.92
N TRP A 325 -22.82 -15.20 -17.70
CA TRP A 325 -22.56 -14.41 -16.52
C TRP A 325 -23.39 -13.12 -16.54
N VAL A 326 -24.06 -12.83 -15.45
CA VAL A 326 -24.84 -11.59 -15.23
C VAL A 326 -24.29 -10.93 -13.96
N PRO A 327 -24.05 -9.60 -13.95
CA PRO A 327 -23.60 -8.91 -12.75
C PRO A 327 -24.62 -9.04 -11.62
N LEU A 328 -24.13 -9.12 -10.38
CA LEU A 328 -25.01 -9.02 -9.20
C LEU A 328 -25.72 -7.66 -9.18
N PRO A 329 -26.94 -7.54 -8.64
CA PRO A 329 -27.75 -6.32 -8.62
C PRO A 329 -27.00 -5.26 -7.85
N GLY A 330 -26.19 -4.93 -7.42
CA GLY A 330 -25.46 -3.88 -6.70
C GLY A 330 -24.09 -3.58 -7.28
N LEU A 331 -23.62 -4.39 -8.24
CA LEU A 331 -22.32 -4.15 -8.85
C LEU A 331 -22.33 -2.85 -9.65
N LEU A 332 -21.47 -1.92 -9.25
CA LEU A 332 -21.21 -0.66 -9.94
C LEU A 332 -19.82 -0.65 -10.56
N TYR A 333 -19.74 -0.44 -11.86
CA TYR A 333 -18.48 -0.34 -12.58
C TYR A 333 -18.53 0.71 -13.66
N ALA A 334 -17.57 1.63 -13.63
CA ALA A 334 -17.41 2.66 -14.65
C ALA A 334 -15.95 2.77 -15.12
N GLN A 335 -15.79 3.25 -16.33
CA GLN A 335 -14.48 3.40 -17.00
C GLN A 335 -14.26 4.85 -17.43
N VAL A 336 -13.00 5.28 -17.34
CA VAL A 336 -12.50 6.55 -17.90
C VAL A 336 -11.72 6.22 -19.17
N VAL A 337 -12.35 6.39 -20.31
CA VAL A 337 -11.76 6.09 -21.62
C VAL A 337 -11.08 7.34 -22.18
N LYS A 338 -9.76 7.32 -22.27
CA LYS A 338 -8.92 8.41 -22.78
C LYS A 338 -8.52 8.13 -24.23
N THR A 339 -8.90 9.04 -25.13
CA THR A 339 -8.44 8.99 -26.53
C THR A 339 -7.22 9.90 -26.70
N VAL A 340 -6.09 9.31 -27.07
CA VAL A 340 -4.83 10.04 -27.28
C VAL A 340 -4.48 10.00 -28.79
N ARG A 341 -4.22 11.16 -29.40
CA ARG A 341 -3.69 11.27 -30.77
C ARG A 341 -2.40 12.09 -30.74
N ARG A 342 -1.35 11.62 -31.40
CA ARG A 342 -0.03 12.29 -31.48
C ARG A 342 0.48 12.73 -30.09
N ARG A 343 0.36 11.84 -29.07
CA ARG A 343 0.74 12.08 -27.66
C ARG A 343 -0.04 13.20 -26.95
N ARG A 344 -1.14 13.68 -27.52
CA ARG A 344 -2.04 14.67 -26.89
C ARG A 344 -3.36 14.01 -26.54
N LEU A 345 -3.87 14.30 -25.35
CA LEU A 345 -5.21 13.89 -24.93
C LEU A 345 -6.24 14.68 -25.76
N VAL A 346 -7.06 13.97 -26.55
CA VAL A 346 -8.07 14.55 -27.44
C VAL A 346 -9.46 14.49 -26.81
N ARG A 347 -9.76 13.39 -26.11
CA ARG A 347 -11.09 13.16 -25.57
C ARG A 347 -11.01 12.30 -24.30
N VAL A 348 -11.83 12.61 -23.30
CA VAL A 348 -12.14 11.77 -22.15
C VAL A 348 -13.61 11.41 -22.20
N GLN A 349 -13.95 10.14 -22.08
CA GLN A 349 -15.30 9.63 -22.03
C GLN A 349 -15.51 8.82 -20.75
N HIS A 350 -16.62 9.00 -20.08
CA HIS A 350 -17.05 8.17 -18.98
C HIS A 350 -18.05 7.14 -19.51
N ARG A 351 -17.82 5.87 -19.21
CA ARG A 351 -18.66 4.75 -19.62
C ARG A 351 -19.05 3.94 -18.40
N VAL A 352 -20.34 3.91 -18.06
CA VAL A 352 -20.86 2.97 -17.07
C VAL A 352 -21.00 1.61 -17.74
N VAL A 353 -20.40 0.58 -17.17
CA VAL A 353 -20.39 -0.79 -17.67
C VAL A 353 -21.40 -1.65 -16.91
N PHE A 354 -21.43 -1.52 -15.59
CA PHE A 354 -22.41 -2.16 -14.71
C PHE A 354 -23.07 -1.13 -13.81
N GLY A 355 -24.36 -1.32 -13.52
CA GLY A 355 -25.17 -0.38 -12.77
C GLY A 355 -25.71 0.77 -13.64
N THR A 356 -26.17 1.84 -12.99
CA THR A 356 -26.70 3.04 -13.66
C THR A 356 -25.78 4.24 -13.38
N LEU A 357 -25.87 5.27 -14.24
CA LEU A 357 -25.09 6.49 -14.06
C LEU A 357 -25.46 7.21 -12.74
N GLU A 358 -26.73 7.22 -12.41
CA GLU A 358 -27.28 7.83 -11.20
C GLU A 358 -26.71 7.15 -9.95
N ALA A 359 -26.69 5.81 -9.91
CA ALA A 359 -26.13 5.04 -8.80
C ALA A 359 -24.61 5.30 -8.64
N VAL A 360 -23.88 5.36 -9.75
CA VAL A 360 -22.44 5.70 -9.73
C VAL A 360 -22.22 7.12 -9.21
N GLN A 361 -23.02 8.08 -9.69
CA GLN A 361 -22.94 9.47 -9.24
C GLN A 361 -23.30 9.63 -7.76
N GLN A 362 -24.29 8.89 -7.27
CA GLN A 362 -24.67 8.90 -5.85
C GLN A 362 -23.52 8.47 -4.95
N VAL A 363 -22.80 7.39 -5.30
CA VAL A 363 -21.62 6.96 -4.54
C VAL A 363 -20.51 8.02 -4.54
N LEU A 364 -20.26 8.64 -5.69
CA LEU A 364 -19.21 9.66 -5.83
C LEU A 364 -19.58 10.98 -5.16
N ALA A 365 -20.85 11.36 -5.18
CA ALA A 365 -21.35 12.60 -4.56
C ALA A 365 -21.12 12.63 -3.04
N ALA A 366 -21.15 11.47 -2.36
CA ALA A 366 -20.81 11.37 -0.94
C ALA A 366 -19.40 11.89 -0.60
N CYS A 367 -18.49 11.88 -1.57
CA CYS A 367 -17.12 12.41 -1.46
C CYS A 367 -16.93 13.75 -2.20
N GLY A 368 -17.96 14.29 -2.86
CA GLY A 368 -17.86 15.46 -3.73
C GLY A 368 -17.06 15.21 -5.01
N TRP A 369 -17.03 13.98 -5.51
CA TRP A 369 -16.21 13.59 -6.66
C TRP A 369 -17.04 13.28 -7.90
N GLN A 370 -16.34 13.25 -9.04
CA GLN A 370 -16.84 12.78 -10.32
C GLN A 370 -16.08 11.53 -10.75
N ILE A 371 -16.55 10.84 -11.78
CA ILE A 371 -15.86 9.68 -12.36
C ILE A 371 -14.46 10.11 -12.83
N ASN A 372 -13.41 9.58 -12.19
CA ASN A 372 -12.02 9.84 -12.53
C ASN A 372 -11.11 8.71 -12.05
N THR A 373 -9.86 8.67 -12.55
CA THR A 373 -8.78 7.76 -12.15
C THR A 373 -7.59 8.53 -11.58
N ALA A 374 -7.79 9.76 -11.11
CA ALA A 374 -6.69 10.65 -10.70
C ALA A 374 -5.91 10.15 -9.48
N PHE A 375 -6.58 9.43 -8.57
CA PHE A 375 -5.93 8.92 -7.36
C PHE A 375 -4.96 7.78 -7.67
N ILE A 376 -5.37 6.82 -8.50
CA ILE A 376 -4.48 5.73 -8.91
C ILE A 376 -3.33 6.25 -9.80
N GLU A 377 -3.58 7.22 -10.67
CA GLU A 377 -2.53 7.85 -11.48
C GLU A 377 -1.50 8.58 -10.58
N ARG A 378 -1.96 9.24 -9.51
CA ARG A 378 -1.06 9.85 -8.52
C ARG A 378 -0.26 8.79 -7.77
N LEU A 379 -0.88 7.67 -7.39
CA LEU A 379 -0.19 6.54 -6.79
C LEU A 379 0.89 5.98 -7.71
N ASN A 380 0.61 5.85 -9.01
CA ASN A 380 1.59 5.40 -10.00
C ASN A 380 2.85 6.29 -10.07
N LEU A 381 2.70 7.60 -9.83
CA LEU A 381 3.86 8.50 -9.70
C LEU A 381 4.64 8.21 -8.42
N SER A 382 3.96 7.95 -7.31
CA SER A 382 4.59 7.59 -6.04
C SER A 382 5.34 6.27 -6.14
N ILE A 383 4.75 5.25 -6.77
CA ILE A 383 5.42 3.96 -7.05
C ILE A 383 6.72 4.19 -7.85
N ARG A 384 6.67 5.00 -8.91
CA ARG A 384 7.87 5.32 -9.72
C ARG A 384 8.96 6.06 -8.94
N GLN A 385 8.59 6.78 -7.92
CA GLN A 385 9.52 7.52 -7.07
C GLN A 385 10.23 6.60 -6.05
N HIS A 386 9.50 5.68 -5.46
CA HIS A 386 9.98 4.84 -4.35
C HIS A 386 10.51 3.48 -4.78
N VAL A 387 10.14 2.99 -5.96
CA VAL A 387 10.65 1.70 -6.48
C VAL A 387 11.70 1.97 -7.56
N ALA A 388 12.98 1.78 -7.20
CA ALA A 388 14.12 2.12 -8.04
C ALA A 388 14.03 1.54 -9.47
N ALA A 389 13.50 0.33 -9.61
CA ALA A 389 13.36 -0.35 -10.90
C ALA A 389 12.28 0.25 -11.81
N LEU A 390 11.36 1.06 -11.28
CA LEU A 390 10.24 1.65 -12.00
C LEU A 390 10.41 3.15 -12.28
N GLY A 391 11.51 3.73 -11.87
CA GLY A 391 11.85 5.12 -12.17
C GLY A 391 11.88 5.39 -13.68
N ARG A 392 11.68 6.63 -14.08
CA ARG A 392 11.83 7.02 -15.48
C ARG A 392 13.31 7.11 -15.84
N ARG A 393 13.70 6.51 -16.98
CA ARG A 393 15.07 6.56 -17.50
C ARG A 393 16.13 6.03 -16.52
N VAL A 394 15.79 4.96 -15.80
CA VAL A 394 16.72 4.30 -14.87
C VAL A 394 17.42 3.12 -15.53
N THR A 395 18.61 2.79 -15.03
CA THR A 395 19.38 1.59 -15.40
C THR A 395 19.29 0.49 -14.33
N THR A 396 18.57 0.73 -13.25
CA THR A 396 18.40 -0.19 -12.11
C THR A 396 17.23 -1.15 -12.32
N LEU A 397 17.15 -1.78 -13.47
CA LEU A 397 16.08 -2.71 -13.81
C LEU A 397 16.24 -4.03 -13.06
N CYS A 398 15.11 -4.63 -12.62
CA CYS A 398 15.08 -6.00 -12.12
C CYS A 398 15.30 -6.98 -13.28
N LYS A 399 16.00 -8.11 -13.00
CA LYS A 399 16.20 -9.16 -14.00
C LYS A 399 14.96 -10.04 -14.17
N HIS A 400 14.24 -10.28 -13.06
CA HIS A 400 13.08 -11.18 -13.00
C HIS A 400 11.92 -10.51 -12.27
N GLU A 401 10.72 -11.00 -12.48
CA GLU A 401 9.51 -10.53 -11.79
C GLU A 401 9.62 -10.60 -10.27
N ASP A 402 10.22 -11.66 -9.73
CA ASP A 402 10.34 -11.86 -8.29
C ASP A 402 11.07 -10.71 -7.60
N GLY A 403 12.18 -10.24 -8.19
CA GLY A 403 12.90 -9.10 -7.65
C GLY A 403 12.09 -7.79 -7.69
N LEU A 404 11.24 -7.62 -8.71
CA LEU A 404 10.31 -6.48 -8.76
C LEU A 404 9.17 -6.66 -7.75
N ARG A 405 8.61 -7.88 -7.65
CA ARG A 405 7.55 -8.20 -6.69
C ARG A 405 8.00 -7.95 -5.25
N GLN A 406 9.22 -8.35 -4.89
CA GLN A 406 9.80 -8.09 -3.57
C GLN A 406 9.89 -6.58 -3.25
N GLN A 407 10.36 -5.76 -4.19
CA GLN A 407 10.38 -4.31 -4.01
C GLN A 407 8.97 -3.71 -3.87
N LEU A 408 8.01 -4.19 -4.67
CA LEU A 408 6.62 -3.76 -4.60
C LEU A 408 5.95 -4.18 -3.28
N THR A 409 6.22 -5.37 -2.78
CA THR A 409 5.70 -5.84 -1.49
C THR A 409 6.23 -5.01 -0.33
N LEU A 410 7.52 -4.71 -0.33
CA LEU A 410 8.10 -3.81 0.66
C LEU A 410 7.48 -2.40 0.57
N TYR A 411 7.33 -1.86 -0.65
CA TYR A 411 6.67 -0.58 -0.87
C TYR A 411 5.20 -0.59 -0.40
N HIS A 412 4.46 -1.68 -0.63
CA HIS A 412 3.07 -1.83 -0.21
C HIS A 412 2.89 -1.61 1.29
N VAL A 413 3.70 -2.28 2.11
CA VAL A 413 3.66 -2.13 3.57
C VAL A 413 4.13 -0.73 3.98
N TYR A 414 5.24 -0.25 3.42
CA TYR A 414 5.77 1.07 3.75
C TYR A 414 4.77 2.19 3.42
N TYR A 415 4.16 2.16 2.23
CA TYR A 415 3.18 3.14 1.80
C TYR A 415 1.95 3.17 2.72
N ASN A 416 1.42 1.99 3.07
CA ASN A 416 0.21 1.91 3.87
C ASN A 416 0.44 2.26 5.34
N PHE A 417 1.55 1.85 5.94
CA PHE A 417 1.75 1.89 7.39
C PHE A 417 2.78 2.92 7.85
N CYS A 418 3.83 3.16 7.06
CA CYS A 418 4.94 4.00 7.48
C CYS A 418 4.92 5.41 6.86
N LEU A 419 4.31 5.58 5.69
CA LEU A 419 4.36 6.84 4.95
C LEU A 419 3.10 7.69 5.20
N PRO A 420 3.18 8.81 5.97
CA PRO A 420 2.04 9.69 6.15
C PRO A 420 1.60 10.35 4.85
N HIS A 421 0.31 10.40 4.60
CA HIS A 421 -0.25 11.02 3.41
C HIS A 421 -0.78 12.42 3.71
N GLY A 422 -0.30 13.45 3.01
CA GLY A 422 -0.61 14.85 3.30
C GLY A 422 -2.10 15.20 3.30
N SER A 423 -2.92 14.54 2.46
CA SER A 423 -4.38 14.77 2.43
C SER A 423 -5.15 14.06 3.55
N LEU A 424 -4.51 13.14 4.28
CA LEU A 424 -5.11 12.38 5.38
C LEU A 424 -4.80 12.96 6.76
N ARG A 425 -3.95 13.99 6.82
CA ARG A 425 -3.59 14.65 8.07
C ARG A 425 -4.84 15.14 8.83
N VAL A 426 -4.84 14.99 10.14
CA VAL A 426 -5.95 15.39 11.02
C VAL A 426 -5.51 16.59 11.86
N PRO A 427 -6.32 17.65 12.03
CA PRO A 427 -5.94 18.77 12.89
C PRO A 427 -5.84 18.32 14.34
N TRP A 428 -4.82 18.78 15.06
CA TRP A 428 -4.74 18.62 16.49
C TRP A 428 -5.84 19.47 17.16
N PRO A 429 -6.48 19.00 18.21
CA PRO A 429 -7.45 19.79 18.99
C PRO A 429 -6.84 21.10 19.52
N GLN A 430 -5.55 21.04 19.87
CA GLN A 430 -4.73 22.21 20.20
C GLN A 430 -3.37 22.03 19.53
N PRO A 431 -2.82 23.08 18.88
CA PRO A 431 -1.50 23.02 18.28
C PRO A 431 -0.43 22.59 19.29
N LEU A 432 0.41 21.62 18.93
CA LEU A 432 1.49 21.16 19.78
C LEU A 432 2.71 22.10 19.66
N PRO A 433 3.27 22.58 20.78
CA PRO A 433 4.48 23.40 20.73
C PRO A 433 5.63 22.58 20.13
N THR A 434 6.48 23.25 19.36
CA THR A 434 7.73 22.67 18.87
C THR A 434 8.87 23.09 19.79
N ASN A 435 9.84 22.18 19.99
CA ASN A 435 11.08 22.54 20.67
C ASN A 435 11.87 23.54 19.80
N GLY A 436 12.07 24.78 20.28
CA GLY A 436 12.78 25.84 19.58
C GLY A 436 11.86 26.92 18.98
N THR A 437 12.37 27.66 17.96
CA THR A 437 11.68 28.80 17.33
C THR A 437 10.66 28.43 16.25
N GLY A 438 10.39 27.13 16.07
CA GLY A 438 9.46 26.64 15.05
C GLY A 438 8.00 26.91 15.39
N SER A 439 7.15 27.08 14.36
CA SER A 439 5.71 27.21 14.51
C SER A 439 5.10 25.94 15.12
N ALA A 440 4.07 26.08 15.96
CA ALA A 440 3.37 24.97 16.58
C ALA A 440 2.78 24.00 15.54
N LYS A 441 2.88 22.69 15.80
CA LYS A 441 2.35 21.64 14.91
C LYS A 441 0.83 21.64 14.96
N GLN A 442 0.20 22.02 13.88
CA GLN A 442 -1.27 22.07 13.76
C GLN A 442 -1.88 20.72 13.33
N TRP A 443 -1.09 19.85 12.71
CA TRP A 443 -1.57 18.63 12.06
C TRP A 443 -0.91 17.38 12.64
N ARG A 444 -1.73 16.38 12.94
CA ARG A 444 -1.29 15.01 13.21
C ARG A 444 -1.09 14.30 11.88
N PRO A 445 0.09 13.68 11.64
CA PRO A 445 0.28 12.85 10.47
C PRO A 445 -0.64 11.62 10.52
N SER A 446 -1.13 11.20 9.37
CA SER A 446 -1.96 10.00 9.24
C SER A 446 -1.52 9.22 8.00
N THR A 447 -1.38 7.90 8.16
CA THR A 447 -1.11 6.97 7.06
C THR A 447 -2.40 6.45 6.45
N PRO A 448 -2.36 5.86 5.24
CA PRO A 448 -3.50 5.19 4.66
C PRO A 448 -4.12 4.11 5.58
N ALA A 449 -3.30 3.28 6.22
CA ALA A 449 -3.77 2.26 7.16
C ALA A 449 -4.49 2.86 8.38
N MET A 450 -4.00 4.00 8.92
CA MET A 450 -4.70 4.74 9.98
C MET A 450 -6.06 5.27 9.50
N ALA A 451 -6.11 5.82 8.29
CA ALA A 451 -7.35 6.34 7.72
C ALA A 451 -8.40 5.24 7.48
N ALA A 452 -7.97 4.02 7.20
CA ALA A 452 -8.82 2.84 7.05
C ALA A 452 -9.17 2.17 8.40
N GLY A 453 -8.60 2.65 9.53
CA GLY A 453 -8.84 2.07 10.85
C GLY A 453 -8.13 0.74 11.11
N LEU A 454 -7.08 0.43 10.33
CA LEU A 454 -6.27 -0.79 10.46
C LEU A 454 -5.20 -0.67 11.55
N THR A 455 -4.83 0.56 11.90
CA THR A 455 -3.86 0.88 12.95
C THR A 455 -4.15 2.25 13.56
N ASP A 456 -3.63 2.52 14.75
CA ASP A 456 -3.84 3.76 15.51
C ASP A 456 -2.67 4.75 15.43
N HIS A 457 -1.52 4.33 14.87
CA HIS A 457 -0.31 5.12 14.80
C HIS A 457 0.43 4.97 13.46
N VAL A 458 1.38 5.86 13.23
CA VAL A 458 2.33 5.78 12.13
C VAL A 458 3.43 4.81 12.53
N TRP A 459 3.52 3.67 11.85
CA TRP A 459 4.57 2.68 12.08
C TRP A 459 5.92 3.20 11.60
N THR A 460 6.94 3.01 12.40
CA THR A 460 8.31 3.11 11.91
C THR A 460 8.69 1.83 11.16
N LEU A 461 9.61 1.93 10.21
CA LEU A 461 10.09 0.72 9.51
C LEU A 461 10.72 -0.28 10.49
N ARG A 462 11.36 0.21 11.57
CA ARG A 462 11.87 -0.63 12.65
C ARG A 462 10.76 -1.44 13.33
N GLU A 463 9.65 -0.83 13.68
CA GLU A 463 8.50 -1.51 14.28
C GLU A 463 7.95 -2.58 13.35
N VAL A 464 7.78 -2.26 12.05
CA VAL A 464 7.36 -3.25 11.04
C VAL A 464 8.30 -4.45 11.01
N LEU A 465 9.63 -4.22 10.95
CA LEU A 465 10.63 -5.29 10.84
C LEU A 465 10.81 -6.09 12.13
N LEU A 466 10.43 -5.55 13.28
CA LEU A 466 10.47 -6.23 14.56
C LEU A 466 9.12 -6.83 14.94
N PHE A 467 8.05 -6.47 14.26
CA PHE A 467 6.73 -7.00 14.56
C PHE A 467 6.70 -8.49 14.26
N ARG A 468 6.41 -9.25 15.26
CA ARG A 468 6.27 -10.68 15.14
C ARG A 468 4.86 -11.01 14.68
N VAL A 469 4.71 -11.29 13.38
CA VAL A 469 3.39 -11.49 12.77
C VAL A 469 2.77 -12.78 13.29
N PRO A 470 1.61 -12.71 14.00
CA PRO A 470 0.88 -13.90 14.38
C PRO A 470 0.35 -14.62 13.14
N PRO A 471 0.14 -15.93 13.19
CA PRO A 471 -0.51 -16.64 12.10
C PRO A 471 -1.92 -16.08 11.87
N TRP A 472 -2.30 -15.97 10.60
CA TRP A 472 -3.64 -15.54 10.20
C TRP A 472 -4.22 -16.48 9.15
N PRO A 473 -5.45 -16.98 9.29
CA PRO A 473 -6.32 -16.83 10.47
C PRO A 473 -5.69 -17.42 11.74
N GLN A 474 -6.13 -16.93 12.91
CA GLN A 474 -5.65 -17.48 14.19
C GLN A 474 -5.87 -18.99 14.26
N PRO A 475 -4.94 -19.77 14.85
CA PRO A 475 -5.11 -21.20 15.01
C PRO A 475 -6.43 -21.52 15.72
N ALA A 476 -7.09 -22.61 15.34
CA ALA A 476 -8.22 -23.10 16.11
C ALA A 476 -7.74 -23.39 17.54
N GLY A 477 -8.46 -22.87 18.53
CA GLY A 477 -8.21 -23.21 19.93
C GLY A 477 -8.32 -24.73 20.10
N VAL A 478 -7.32 -25.35 20.72
CA VAL A 478 -7.30 -26.78 21.00
C VAL A 478 -8.18 -27.08 22.22
#